data_34d6e157f2ef5b4314fda0405ba3c11c
#
_entry.id   34d6e157f2ef5b4314fda0405ba3c11c
#
_cell.length_a   1.000
_cell.length_b   1.000
_cell.length_c   1.000
_cell.angle_alpha   90.00
_cell.angle_beta   90.00
_cell.angle_gamma   90.00
#
_symmetry.space_group_name_H-M   'P 1'
#
loop_
_entity.id
_entity.type
_entity.pdbx_description
1 polymer ?
#
loop_
_entity_poly.entity_id
_entity_poly.type
_entity_poly.pdbx_seq_one_letter_code
_entity_poly.pdbx_strand_id
1 'polypeptide(L)'
;MINTDICIIGAGPVGLFAVFEAGLLKMRCHLIDVLPQVGGQLSEIYPHKPIYDIPGYPSITAQELIDKQLEQIKPFDPTFTLGERVEHITKQDDGSFIVETNDHTMV
;
A
#
# COMPACT_ATOMS: atom_id res chain seq x y z
N MET A 1 -8.07 -17.00 -4.59
CA MET A 1 -8.44 -15.79 -3.84
C MET A 1 -7.39 -15.49 -2.78
N ILE A 2 -7.02 -14.24 -2.65
CA ILE A 2 -6.08 -13.78 -1.64
C ILE A 2 -6.86 -13.41 -0.38
N ASN A 3 -6.50 -13.99 0.77
CA ASN A 3 -7.16 -13.70 2.04
C ASN A 3 -6.28 -12.80 2.90
N THR A 4 -6.88 -11.75 3.44
CA THR A 4 -6.18 -10.77 4.27
C THR A 4 -7.14 -10.18 5.30
N ASP A 5 -6.61 -9.54 6.33
CA ASP A 5 -7.45 -8.83 7.30
C ASP A 5 -7.86 -7.46 6.78
N ILE A 6 -6.95 -6.79 6.08
CA ILE A 6 -7.19 -5.46 5.54
C ILE A 6 -6.70 -5.42 4.10
N CYS A 7 -7.54 -4.94 3.19
CA CYS A 7 -7.14 -4.64 1.82
C CYS A 7 -7.00 -3.13 1.68
N ILE A 8 -5.82 -2.67 1.31
CA ILE A 8 -5.52 -1.25 1.15
C ILE A 8 -5.48 -0.93 -0.34
N ILE A 9 -6.28 0.03 -0.76
CA ILE A 9 -6.29 0.49 -2.15
C ILE A 9 -5.40 1.71 -2.22
N GLY A 10 -4.23 1.54 -2.81
CA GLY A 10 -3.19 2.55 -2.90
C GLY A 10 -1.94 2.16 -2.12
N ALA A 11 -0.80 2.08 -2.80
CA ALA A 11 0.48 1.72 -2.20
C ALA A 11 1.44 2.92 -2.15
N GLY A 12 0.90 4.12 -1.96
CA GLY A 12 1.67 5.32 -1.70
C GLY A 12 2.07 5.41 -0.22
N PRO A 13 2.67 6.54 0.19
CA PRO A 13 3.16 6.70 1.57
C PRO A 13 2.10 6.46 2.65
N VAL A 14 0.87 6.91 2.42
CA VAL A 14 -0.22 6.74 3.39
C VAL A 14 -0.60 5.27 3.52
N GLY A 15 -0.73 4.56 2.40
CA GLY A 15 -1.05 3.13 2.41
C GLY A 15 0.04 2.31 3.09
N LEU A 16 1.30 2.63 2.82
CA LEU A 16 2.43 1.95 3.46
C LEU A 16 2.45 2.19 4.97
N PHE A 17 2.14 3.41 5.42
CA PHE A 17 2.07 3.68 6.85
C PHE A 17 0.89 2.95 7.50
N ALA A 18 -0.22 2.79 6.79
CA ALA A 18 -1.35 2.01 7.29
C ALA A 18 -0.95 0.54 7.58
N VAL A 19 -0.06 -0.02 6.78
CA VAL A 19 0.47 -1.38 7.02
C VAL A 19 1.21 -1.43 8.36
N PHE A 20 2.01 -0.41 8.67
CA PHE A 20 2.73 -0.34 9.94
C PHE A 20 1.76 -0.32 11.12
N GLU A 21 0.75 0.54 11.07
CA GLU A 21 -0.26 0.63 12.13
C GLU A 21 -1.06 -0.66 12.29
N ALA A 22 -1.48 -1.26 11.18
CA ALA A 22 -2.20 -2.53 11.20
C ALA A 22 -1.33 -3.66 11.74
N GLY A 23 -0.04 -3.65 11.39
CA GLY A 23 0.92 -4.65 11.86
C GLY A 23 1.11 -4.61 13.37
N LEU A 24 1.11 -3.43 13.97
CA LEU A 24 1.15 -3.30 15.43
C LEU A 24 -0.06 -3.95 16.10
N LEU A 25 -1.18 -4.03 15.41
CA LEU A 25 -2.40 -4.70 15.86
C LEU A 25 -2.48 -6.15 15.40
N LYS A 26 -1.40 -6.67 14.83
CA LYS A 26 -1.29 -8.05 14.33
C LYS A 26 -2.27 -8.38 13.21
N MET A 27 -2.63 -7.39 12.41
CA MET A 27 -3.45 -7.57 11.22
C MET A 27 -2.58 -7.63 9.98
N ARG A 28 -2.94 -8.53 9.05
CA ARG A 28 -2.24 -8.67 7.79
C ARG A 28 -2.88 -7.77 6.74
N CYS A 29 -2.03 -7.22 5.86
CA CYS A 29 -2.48 -6.32 4.81
C CYS A 29 -2.12 -6.84 3.43
N HIS A 30 -3.02 -6.61 2.48
CA HIS A 30 -2.76 -6.74 1.05
C HIS A 30 -3.04 -5.40 0.40
N LEU A 31 -2.10 -4.91 -0.41
CA LEU A 31 -2.22 -3.60 -1.06
C LEU A 31 -2.39 -3.77 -2.57
N ILE A 32 -3.28 -2.97 -3.15
CA ILE A 32 -3.53 -2.96 -4.59
C ILE A 32 -3.25 -1.56 -5.10
N ASP A 33 -2.47 -1.44 -6.18
CA ASP A 33 -2.21 -0.14 -6.81
C ASP A 33 -2.23 -0.28 -8.34
N VAL A 34 -2.69 0.77 -9.01
CA VAL A 34 -2.70 0.82 -10.49
C VAL A 34 -1.29 0.99 -11.04
N LEU A 35 -0.38 1.57 -10.26
CA LEU A 35 0.99 1.77 -10.69
C LEU A 35 1.78 0.47 -10.60
N PRO A 36 2.80 0.30 -11.46
CA PRO A 36 3.58 -0.94 -11.48
C PRO A 36 4.59 -1.07 -10.35
N GLN A 37 4.75 -0.02 -9.54
CA GLN A 37 5.70 -0.02 -8.43
C GLN A 37 5.09 0.62 -7.20
N VAL A 38 5.63 0.27 -6.04
CA VAL A 38 5.24 0.84 -4.75
C VAL A 38 5.75 2.27 -4.64
N GLY A 39 4.98 3.15 -3.99
CA GLY A 39 5.40 4.51 -3.70
C GLY A 39 4.44 5.59 -4.17
N GLY A 40 3.47 5.24 -5.02
CA GLY A 40 2.50 6.19 -5.54
C GLY A 40 3.10 7.15 -6.57
N GLN A 41 2.37 8.21 -6.86
CA GLN A 41 2.74 9.15 -7.93
C GLN A 41 4.04 9.90 -7.67
N LEU A 42 4.33 10.24 -6.43
CA LEU A 42 5.57 10.96 -6.11
C LEU A 42 6.81 10.14 -6.46
N SER A 43 6.78 8.85 -6.12
CA SER A 43 7.87 7.93 -6.42
C SER A 43 7.96 7.64 -7.91
N GLU A 44 6.82 7.57 -8.60
CA GLU A 44 6.78 7.29 -10.04
C GLU A 44 7.27 8.46 -10.88
N ILE A 45 6.82 9.69 -10.54
CA ILE A 45 7.05 10.88 -11.38
C ILE A 45 8.25 11.68 -10.88
N TYR A 46 8.42 11.81 -9.58
CA TYR A 46 9.43 12.66 -8.96
C TYR A 46 10.24 11.92 -7.90
N PRO A 47 10.91 10.81 -8.23
CA PRO A 47 11.60 9.99 -7.20
C PRO A 47 12.72 10.75 -6.47
N HIS A 48 13.35 11.72 -7.12
CA HIS A 48 14.47 12.48 -6.56
C HIS A 48 14.10 13.87 -6.05
N LYS A 49 12.80 14.20 -6.07
CA LYS A 49 12.33 15.49 -5.57
C LYS A 49 12.47 15.53 -4.05
N PRO A 50 13.11 16.57 -3.48
CA PRO A 50 13.18 16.68 -2.02
C PRO A 50 11.82 17.03 -1.43
N ILE A 51 11.52 16.43 -0.28
CA ILE A 51 10.31 16.65 0.50
C ILE A 51 10.74 17.21 1.84
N TYR A 52 10.07 18.26 2.29
CA TYR A 52 10.47 19.02 3.49
C TYR A 52 9.47 18.89 4.63
N ASP A 53 8.32 18.28 4.41
CA ASP A 53 7.22 18.22 5.38
C ASP A 53 7.00 16.83 5.98
N ILE A 54 8.08 16.03 6.04
CA ILE A 54 8.04 14.74 6.73
C ILE A 54 8.62 14.92 8.12
N PRO A 55 7.85 14.64 9.17
CA PRO A 55 8.33 14.76 10.55
C PRO A 55 9.61 13.95 10.78
N GLY A 56 10.59 14.56 11.41
CA GLY A 56 11.86 13.91 11.71
C GLY A 56 12.91 14.01 10.62
N TYR A 57 12.56 14.55 9.45
CA TYR A 57 13.47 14.74 8.32
C TYR A 57 13.49 16.20 7.88
N PRO A 58 14.63 16.91 8.01
CA PRO A 58 14.74 18.25 7.41
C PRO A 58 14.51 18.23 5.90
N SER A 59 14.93 17.14 5.24
CA SER A 59 14.73 16.90 3.82
C SER A 59 14.91 15.42 3.54
N ILE A 60 14.08 14.88 2.66
CA ILE A 60 14.17 13.48 2.21
C ILE A 60 13.60 13.40 0.81
N THR A 61 14.21 12.59 -0.08
CA THR A 61 13.62 12.39 -1.40
C THR A 61 12.44 11.43 -1.32
N ALA A 62 11.54 11.49 -2.32
CA ALA A 62 10.41 10.58 -2.39
C ALA A 62 10.88 9.12 -2.39
N GLN A 63 11.91 8.79 -3.16
CA GLN A 63 12.43 7.43 -3.23
C GLN A 63 13.02 6.98 -1.89
N GLU A 64 13.77 7.83 -1.21
CA GLU A 64 14.32 7.51 0.10
C GLU A 64 13.21 7.26 1.13
N LEU A 65 12.15 8.06 1.10
CA LEU A 65 11.00 7.88 1.99
C LEU A 65 10.35 6.52 1.77
N ILE A 66 10.09 6.17 0.52
CA ILE A 66 9.47 4.88 0.18
C ILE A 66 10.36 3.72 0.60
N ASP A 67 11.67 3.80 0.34
CA ASP A 67 12.60 2.75 0.73
C ASP A 67 12.60 2.55 2.25
N LYS A 68 12.56 3.63 3.02
CA LYS A 68 12.50 3.55 4.48
C LYS A 68 11.17 3.00 4.98
N GLN A 69 10.06 3.36 4.33
CA GLN A 69 8.75 2.82 4.68
C GLN A 69 8.67 1.32 4.39
N LEU A 70 9.20 0.87 3.26
CA LEU A 70 9.25 -0.56 2.94
C LEU A 70 10.08 -1.34 3.96
N GLU A 71 11.21 -0.78 4.39
CA GLU A 71 12.01 -1.37 5.45
C GLU A 71 11.22 -1.44 6.77
N GLN A 72 10.49 -0.38 7.10
CA GLN A 72 9.70 -0.29 8.32
C GLN A 72 8.59 -1.33 8.40
N ILE A 73 7.96 -1.66 7.27
CA ILE A 73 6.82 -2.58 7.23
C ILE A 73 7.23 -4.03 6.91
N LYS A 74 8.47 -4.27 6.54
CA LYS A 74 8.95 -5.59 6.17
C LYS A 74 8.66 -6.67 7.23
N PRO A 75 8.79 -6.41 8.55
CA PRO A 75 8.47 -7.40 9.57
C PRO A 75 7.01 -7.84 9.58
N PHE A 76 6.10 -7.06 9.01
CA PHE A 76 4.67 -7.36 8.99
C PHE A 76 4.23 -8.13 7.73
N ASP A 77 5.17 -8.38 6.82
CA ASP A 77 5.00 -9.23 5.64
C ASP A 77 3.77 -8.89 4.79
N PRO A 78 3.60 -7.60 4.40
CA PRO A 78 2.49 -7.25 3.52
C PRO A 78 2.66 -7.87 2.13
N THR A 79 1.54 -8.07 1.44
CA THR A 79 1.55 -8.55 0.06
C THR A 79 0.97 -7.48 -0.86
N PHE A 80 1.31 -7.55 -2.15
CA PHE A 80 0.98 -6.51 -3.12
C PHE A 80 0.42 -7.10 -4.41
N THR A 81 -0.55 -6.40 -4.98
CA THR A 81 -0.99 -6.56 -6.35
C THR A 81 -0.78 -5.22 -7.05
N LEU A 82 0.22 -5.14 -7.91
CA LEU A 82 0.60 -3.90 -8.59
C LEU A 82 0.22 -3.93 -10.07
N GLY A 83 -0.02 -2.75 -10.64
CA GLY A 83 -0.40 -2.65 -12.05
C GLY A 83 -1.83 -3.07 -12.32
N GLU A 84 -2.69 -3.10 -11.31
CA GLU A 84 -4.09 -3.47 -11.44
C GLU A 84 -4.99 -2.44 -10.77
N ARG A 85 -6.16 -2.23 -11.36
CA ARG A 85 -7.13 -1.27 -10.85
C ARG A 85 -8.28 -2.01 -10.17
N VAL A 86 -8.66 -1.57 -8.98
CA VAL A 86 -9.86 -2.09 -8.31
C VAL A 86 -11.09 -1.64 -9.10
N GLU A 87 -11.95 -2.60 -9.43
CA GLU A 87 -13.17 -2.35 -10.20
C GLU A 87 -14.43 -2.56 -9.36
N HIS A 88 -14.43 -3.57 -8.49
CA HIS A 88 -15.61 -3.93 -7.71
C HIS A 88 -15.25 -4.23 -6.27
N ILE A 89 -16.08 -3.75 -5.35
CA ILE A 89 -16.02 -4.10 -3.93
C ILE A 89 -17.41 -4.61 -3.56
N THR A 90 -17.48 -5.85 -3.09
CA THR A 90 -18.75 -6.50 -2.76
C THR A 90 -18.75 -6.91 -1.30
N LYS A 91 -19.74 -6.43 -0.54
CA LYS A 91 -19.92 -6.85 0.84
C LYS A 91 -20.58 -8.22 0.87
N GLN A 92 -20.02 -9.14 1.68
CA GLN A 92 -20.55 -10.47 1.87
C GLN A 92 -21.56 -10.51 3.03
N ASP A 93 -22.34 -11.60 3.11
CA ASP A 93 -23.35 -11.76 4.16
C ASP A 93 -22.73 -11.88 5.56
N ASP A 94 -21.48 -12.34 5.65
CA ASP A 94 -20.75 -12.45 6.91
C ASP A 94 -20.07 -11.14 7.35
N GLY A 95 -20.26 -10.07 6.58
CA GLY A 95 -19.67 -8.75 6.87
C GLY A 95 -18.30 -8.52 6.27
N SER A 96 -17.69 -9.52 5.65
CA SER A 96 -16.44 -9.36 4.93
C SER A 96 -16.66 -8.72 3.57
N PHE A 97 -15.57 -8.39 2.87
CA PHE A 97 -15.63 -7.79 1.54
C PHE A 97 -14.80 -8.59 0.55
N ILE A 98 -15.23 -8.60 -0.69
CA ILE A 98 -14.41 -9.10 -1.80
C ILE A 98 -14.07 -7.91 -2.69
N VAL A 99 -12.78 -7.72 -2.94
CA VAL A 99 -12.25 -6.69 -3.83
C VAL A 99 -11.76 -7.36 -5.11
N GLU A 100 -12.27 -6.91 -6.25
CA GLU A 100 -11.91 -7.48 -7.56
C GLU A 100 -11.26 -6.42 -8.42
N THR A 101 -10.18 -6.81 -9.11
CA THR A 101 -9.44 -5.94 -10.02
C THR A 101 -9.84 -6.16 -11.47
N ASN A 102 -9.34 -5.29 -12.36
CA ASN A 102 -9.55 -5.43 -13.81
C ASN A 102 -8.92 -6.69 -14.42
N ASP A 103 -7.96 -7.31 -13.74
CA ASP A 103 -7.37 -8.59 -14.17
C ASP A 103 -7.99 -9.78 -13.42
N HIS A 104 -9.15 -9.56 -12.78
CA HIS A 104 -9.91 -10.57 -12.05
C HIS A 104 -9.17 -11.14 -10.83
N THR A 105 -8.18 -10.41 -10.30
CA THR A 105 -7.59 -10.73 -9.00
C THR A 105 -8.63 -10.44 -7.93
N MET A 106 -8.82 -11.39 -7.01
CA MET A 106 -9.83 -11.27 -5.94
C MET A 106 -9.14 -11.33 -4.57
N VAL A 107 -9.49 -10.35 -3.74
CA VAL A 107 -8.90 -10.18 -2.40
C VAL A 107 -9.98 -10.14 -1.31
#